data_9eb294fecd3e094d10747702e1b9b96f
#
_entry.id   9eb294fecd3e094d10747702e1b9b96f
#
_cell.length_a   1.000
_cell.length_b   1.000
_cell.length_c   1.000
_cell.angle_alpha   90.00
_cell.angle_beta   90.00
_cell.angle_gamma   90.00
#
_symmetry.space_group_name_H-M   'P 1'
#
loop_
_entity.id
_entity.type
_entity.pdbx_description
1 polymer ?
#
loop_
_entity_poly.entity_id
_entity_poly.type
_entity_poly.pdbx_seq_one_letter_code
_entity_poly.pdbx_strand_id
1 'polypeptide(L)'
;MKYAQRDRAVSLYSLALSTNAFEKDEELQRFNFKGAEFLKAWDRFQSMGMNAQEQALSERINTLARERSRIVSEAIEFAMSHHGLAATELMRKVAIPGQQGVADELDKLLTLQQGQTHQAVLSAADSYRKARMLMLWLYSFAVVTGIMVAVVVLRRVVRQSRELEHKALFDDLTGLPNRALFFDRLAQAASVYENEQKPFSIVIIDLDRFKEVNDLQGHHVGDLLLKHVARSISTTMRRTDIVARLGGDEFVLLLPGAVAESAGAIVKKLLASLCQRVSLDGSVVDVVASMGIASFPEHDVDITRLLLKADMAMYAAKRANIRYRVYTPEIEASAARNIELQNELRYAIDHEQLLLHYQPKISHHTGCIMGVEALVRWNHPQRGLVAPDEFISLAEASGLIQPLTLWVLQAALQQSVVWHAAGHSFTVAVNLSTRNLLDGDLPVRVAKLLASYHVRPEWLVFEITESAVMAEPARALETLDKLNKMGIQLSLDDFGTGYSSLAYLKKLPVSEIKIDRSFIKDMELDASDTVIVRSTIALGHNLGMKVVAEGVENSQIWDLLSALGCDASQGYYMSRPLTAAALDEWLATSAWAKGSVPSHVRYPGLERRSHLRNTNSV
;
A
#
# COMPACT_ATOMS: atom_id res chain seq x y z
N MET A 1 54.53 73.89 31.38
CA MET A 1 55.56 74.57 30.56
C MET A 1 55.21 76.00 30.33
N LYS A 2 54.13 76.40 29.70
CA LYS A 2 53.77 77.79 29.37
C LYS A 2 53.76 78.72 30.61
N TYR A 3 53.07 78.33 31.69
CA TYR A 3 53.02 79.06 32.94
C TYR A 3 54.40 79.22 33.56
N ALA A 4 55.22 78.17 33.59
CA ALA A 4 56.58 78.24 34.08
C ALA A 4 57.44 79.21 33.27
N GLN A 5 57.28 79.24 31.93
CA GLN A 5 57.98 80.16 31.05
C GLN A 5 57.54 81.61 31.25
N ARG A 6 56.23 81.86 31.45
CA ARG A 6 55.68 83.20 31.76
C ARG A 6 56.17 83.72 33.12
N ASP A 7 56.13 82.87 34.16
CA ASP A 7 56.58 83.19 35.48
C ASP A 7 58.11 83.58 35.47
N ARG A 8 58.90 82.80 34.68
CA ARG A 8 60.31 83.14 34.45
C ARG A 8 60.50 84.54 33.84
N ALA A 9 59.66 84.90 32.85
CA ALA A 9 59.70 86.22 32.25
C ALA A 9 59.37 87.30 33.27
N VAL A 10 58.40 87.09 34.14
CA VAL A 10 58.01 87.96 35.22
C VAL A 10 59.14 88.09 36.24
N SER A 11 59.72 86.98 36.72
CA SER A 11 60.86 87.04 37.66
C SER A 11 62.08 87.71 37.07
N LEU A 12 62.37 87.51 35.78
CA LEU A 12 63.46 88.20 35.09
C LEU A 12 63.25 89.74 35.02
N TYR A 13 61.97 90.14 34.80
CA TYR A 13 61.63 91.60 34.79
C TYR A 13 61.69 92.18 36.18
N SER A 14 61.19 91.47 37.22
CA SER A 14 61.27 91.90 38.61
C SER A 14 62.75 92.05 39.07
N LEU A 15 63.59 91.09 38.68
CA LEU A 15 65.02 91.10 38.96
C LEU A 15 65.71 92.37 38.41
N ALA A 16 65.33 92.77 37.18
CA ALA A 16 65.91 93.98 36.56
C ALA A 16 65.48 95.32 37.23
N LEU A 17 64.28 95.38 37.75
CA LEU A 17 63.72 96.58 38.39
C LEU A 17 64.04 96.73 39.86
N SER A 18 64.35 95.63 40.54
CA SER A 18 64.63 95.66 41.97
C SER A 18 65.98 96.35 42.25
N THR A 19 65.97 97.20 43.27
CA THR A 19 67.17 97.90 43.78
C THR A 19 67.74 97.26 45.06
N ASN A 20 66.98 96.35 45.68
CA ASN A 20 67.31 95.63 46.88
C ASN A 20 67.99 94.30 46.58
N ALA A 21 69.18 94.07 47.15
CA ALA A 21 69.94 92.82 46.91
C ALA A 21 69.19 91.52 47.34
N PHE A 22 68.42 91.59 48.43
CA PHE A 22 67.63 90.45 48.89
C PHE A 22 66.50 90.10 47.91
N GLU A 23 65.78 91.07 47.44
CA GLU A 23 64.73 90.89 46.44
C GLU A 23 65.29 90.34 45.12
N LYS A 24 66.47 90.77 44.72
CA LYS A 24 67.13 90.21 43.52
C LYS A 24 67.47 88.73 43.67
N ASP A 25 67.97 88.36 44.83
CA ASP A 25 68.26 86.95 45.09
C ASP A 25 66.99 86.08 45.10
N GLU A 26 65.92 86.54 45.73
CA GLU A 26 64.65 85.89 45.74
C GLU A 26 64.08 85.71 44.34
N GLU A 27 64.07 86.69 43.50
CA GLU A 27 63.61 86.67 42.12
C GLU A 27 64.52 85.77 41.23
N LEU A 28 65.80 85.72 41.47
CA LEU A 28 66.73 84.85 40.79
C LEU A 28 66.48 83.39 41.16
N GLN A 29 66.24 83.08 42.45
CA GLN A 29 65.85 81.74 42.89
C GLN A 29 64.54 81.32 42.26
N ARG A 30 63.54 82.19 42.20
CA ARG A 30 62.27 81.97 41.56
C ARG A 30 62.40 81.67 40.06
N PHE A 31 63.24 82.49 39.35
CA PHE A 31 63.55 82.22 37.95
C PHE A 31 64.15 80.84 37.71
N ASN A 32 65.17 80.51 38.54
CA ASN A 32 65.82 79.20 38.43
C ASN A 32 64.87 78.04 38.77
N PHE A 33 64.02 78.15 39.79
CA PHE A 33 63.02 77.15 40.15
C PHE A 33 62.03 76.90 39.01
N LYS A 34 61.50 78.00 38.44
CA LYS A 34 60.61 77.93 37.30
C LYS A 34 61.29 77.37 36.04
N GLY A 35 62.59 77.62 35.90
CA GLY A 35 63.38 76.96 34.85
C GLY A 35 63.47 75.46 35.00
N ALA A 36 63.69 75.00 36.23
CA ALA A 36 63.71 73.57 36.52
C ALA A 36 62.32 72.88 36.31
N GLU A 37 61.23 73.55 36.72
CA GLU A 37 59.86 73.08 36.43
C GLU A 37 59.60 72.99 34.92
N PHE A 38 60.06 74.00 34.16
CA PHE A 38 59.93 73.97 32.72
C PHE A 38 60.70 72.80 32.10
N LEU A 39 61.97 72.59 32.45
CA LEU A 39 62.80 71.52 31.92
C LEU A 39 62.21 70.15 32.26
N LYS A 40 61.79 69.94 33.50
CA LYS A 40 61.15 68.68 33.90
C LYS A 40 59.86 68.37 33.08
N ALA A 41 59.05 69.39 32.86
CA ALA A 41 57.84 69.25 32.03
C ALA A 41 58.17 69.07 30.55
N TRP A 42 59.27 69.70 30.08
CA TRP A 42 59.74 69.56 28.71
C TRP A 42 60.29 68.15 28.42
N ASP A 43 61.14 67.59 29.29
CA ASP A 43 61.71 66.27 29.18
C ASP A 43 60.57 65.19 29.17
N ARG A 44 59.58 65.42 30.05
CA ARG A 44 58.39 64.51 30.06
C ARG A 44 57.61 64.62 28.77
N PHE A 45 57.44 65.77 28.18
CA PHE A 45 56.79 65.96 26.90
C PHE A 45 57.57 65.26 25.78
N GLN A 46 58.89 65.40 25.73
CA GLN A 46 59.72 64.71 24.74
C GLN A 46 59.69 63.19 24.85
N SER A 47 59.52 62.65 26.07
CA SER A 47 59.44 61.21 26.32
C SER A 47 58.11 60.62 25.89
N MET A 48 57.06 61.41 25.61
CA MET A 48 55.70 60.90 25.21
C MET A 48 55.60 60.50 23.73
N GLY A 49 56.64 60.59 22.94
CA GLY A 49 56.61 60.36 21.50
C GLY A 49 55.94 61.52 20.74
N MET A 50 56.65 62.16 19.84
CA MET A 50 56.20 63.33 19.08
C MET A 50 55.97 62.92 17.61
N ASN A 51 54.95 63.50 17.01
CA ASN A 51 54.79 63.41 15.56
C ASN A 51 55.75 64.45 14.86
N ALA A 52 55.84 64.35 13.54
CA ALA A 52 56.78 65.20 12.77
C ALA A 52 56.53 66.70 12.97
N GLN A 53 55.29 67.13 13.16
CA GLN A 53 54.99 68.58 13.40
C GLN A 53 55.33 69.01 14.82
N GLU A 54 55.07 68.20 15.81
CA GLU A 54 55.46 68.40 17.20
C GLU A 54 56.97 68.40 17.36
N GLN A 55 57.67 67.50 16.65
CA GLN A 55 59.12 67.43 16.63
C GLN A 55 59.72 68.69 16.04
N ALA A 56 59.20 69.21 14.92
CA ALA A 56 59.67 70.47 14.32
C ALA A 56 59.47 71.63 15.25
N LEU A 57 58.33 71.75 15.95
CA LEU A 57 58.07 72.79 16.94
C LEU A 57 58.99 72.63 18.16
N SER A 58 59.22 71.41 18.62
CA SER A 58 60.14 71.13 19.74
C SER A 58 61.57 71.48 19.41
N GLU A 59 62.05 71.16 18.21
CA GLU A 59 63.41 71.60 17.74
C GLU A 59 63.54 73.11 17.69
N ARG A 60 62.49 73.80 17.23
CA ARG A 60 62.46 75.27 17.17
C ARG A 60 62.45 75.88 18.54
N ILE A 61 61.65 75.34 19.50
CA ILE A 61 61.69 75.79 20.91
C ILE A 61 63.07 75.60 21.52
N ASN A 62 63.68 74.42 21.30
CA ASN A 62 65.03 74.14 21.79
C ASN A 62 66.08 75.10 21.21
N THR A 63 65.97 75.38 19.91
CA THR A 63 66.88 76.37 19.25
C THR A 63 66.72 77.74 19.84
N LEU A 64 65.49 78.26 19.94
CA LEU A 64 65.19 79.54 20.56
C LEU A 64 65.65 79.62 22.03
N ALA A 65 65.44 78.55 22.81
CA ALA A 65 65.89 78.50 24.20
C ALA A 65 67.40 78.51 24.33
N ARG A 66 68.13 77.77 23.46
CA ARG A 66 69.61 77.75 23.45
C ARG A 66 70.22 79.11 23.02
N GLU A 67 69.76 79.68 21.90
CA GLU A 67 70.26 80.96 21.38
C GLU A 67 70.14 82.08 22.40
N ARG A 68 69.11 82.05 23.21
CA ARG A 68 68.80 83.13 24.15
C ARG A 68 69.25 82.86 25.57
N SER A 69 69.61 81.60 25.92
CA SER A 69 70.12 81.26 27.25
C SER A 69 71.32 82.15 27.62
N ARG A 70 72.25 82.41 26.64
CA ARG A 70 73.39 83.22 26.84
C ARG A 70 73.01 84.69 27.15
N ILE A 71 72.09 85.26 26.39
CA ILE A 71 71.63 86.65 26.58
C ILE A 71 70.91 86.85 27.93
N VAL A 72 70.08 85.82 28.31
CA VAL A 72 69.42 85.85 29.60
C VAL A 72 70.41 85.73 30.75
N SER A 73 71.49 84.95 30.61
CA SER A 73 72.54 84.84 31.60
C SER A 73 73.34 86.19 31.72
N GLU A 74 73.67 86.78 30.59
CA GLU A 74 74.28 88.12 30.59
C GLU A 74 73.37 89.21 31.24
N ALA A 75 72.10 89.19 30.93
CA ALA A 75 71.13 90.11 31.52
C ALA A 75 70.98 89.91 33.03
N ILE A 76 71.02 88.64 33.53
CA ILE A 76 71.04 88.30 34.95
C ILE A 76 72.34 88.86 35.61
N GLU A 77 73.50 88.65 35.00
CA GLU A 77 74.76 89.11 35.48
C GLU A 77 74.80 90.64 35.59
N PHE A 78 74.33 91.40 34.57
CA PHE A 78 74.20 92.87 34.62
C PHE A 78 73.19 93.34 35.68
N ALA A 79 72.09 92.55 35.92
CA ALA A 79 71.11 92.87 36.95
C ALA A 79 71.68 92.70 38.38
N MET A 80 72.57 91.72 38.55
CA MET A 80 73.21 91.45 39.84
C MET A 80 74.42 92.36 40.12
N SER A 81 75.12 92.82 39.07
CA SER A 81 76.27 93.73 39.16
C SER A 81 75.80 95.21 38.98
N HIS A 82 75.63 96.02 39.90
CA HIS A 82 75.26 97.46 39.98
C HIS A 82 75.05 98.22 38.64
N HIS A 83 74.92 97.55 37.49
CA HIS A 83 74.65 98.13 36.16
C HIS A 83 73.16 98.10 35.80
N GLY A 84 72.30 98.54 36.70
CA GLY A 84 70.83 98.38 36.57
C GLY A 84 70.21 98.97 35.30
N LEU A 85 70.68 100.07 34.76
CA LEU A 85 70.16 100.62 33.50
C LEU A 85 70.50 99.73 32.29
N ALA A 86 71.72 99.21 32.22
CA ALA A 86 72.14 98.31 31.14
C ALA A 86 71.40 96.96 31.20
N ALA A 87 71.22 96.41 32.42
CA ALA A 87 70.43 95.20 32.65
C ALA A 87 68.97 95.38 32.22
N THR A 88 68.34 96.53 32.61
CA THR A 88 66.93 96.81 32.24
C THR A 88 66.76 96.96 30.72
N GLU A 89 67.75 97.62 30.05
CA GLU A 89 67.70 97.76 28.59
C GLU A 89 67.89 96.41 27.84
N LEU A 90 68.87 95.62 28.27
CA LEU A 90 69.10 94.27 27.70
C LEU A 90 67.90 93.32 27.95
N MET A 91 67.35 93.39 29.16
CA MET A 91 66.12 92.57 29.46
C MET A 91 64.95 93.06 28.65
N ARG A 92 64.67 94.37 28.54
CA ARG A 92 63.53 94.89 27.79
C ARG A 92 63.65 94.67 26.29
N LYS A 93 64.84 94.86 25.69
CA LYS A 93 65.00 94.76 24.23
C LYS A 93 65.22 93.34 23.70
N VAL A 94 65.80 92.45 24.51
CA VAL A 94 66.23 91.13 24.00
C VAL A 94 65.77 89.95 24.87
N ALA A 95 66.01 90.03 26.20
CA ALA A 95 65.75 88.83 27.04
C ALA A 95 64.24 88.54 27.21
N ILE A 96 63.41 89.53 27.49
CA ILE A 96 61.95 89.36 27.65
C ILE A 96 61.25 89.02 26.32
N PRO A 97 61.51 89.78 25.22
CA PRO A 97 60.94 89.37 23.92
C PRO A 97 61.36 87.97 23.50
N GLY A 98 62.59 87.61 23.91
CA GLY A 98 63.04 86.24 23.66
C GLY A 98 62.29 85.16 24.41
N GLN A 99 61.95 85.40 25.65
CA GLN A 99 61.14 84.49 26.42
C GLN A 99 59.70 84.41 25.88
N GLN A 100 59.14 85.51 25.35
CA GLN A 100 57.86 85.53 24.66
C GLN A 100 57.89 84.66 23.42
N GLY A 101 58.98 84.72 22.63
CA GLY A 101 59.08 83.80 21.44
C GLY A 101 59.04 82.33 21.75
N VAL A 102 59.62 81.91 22.90
CA VAL A 102 59.49 80.53 23.37
C VAL A 102 58.03 80.21 23.81
N ALA A 103 57.37 81.18 24.47
CA ALA A 103 55.99 81.06 24.90
C ALA A 103 55.04 80.95 23.70
N ASP A 104 55.28 81.72 22.63
CA ASP A 104 54.47 81.69 21.40
C ASP A 104 54.58 80.30 20.66
N GLU A 105 55.80 79.77 20.61
CA GLU A 105 55.96 78.42 20.00
C GLU A 105 55.33 77.31 20.87
N LEU A 106 55.36 77.50 22.21
CA LEU A 106 54.62 76.58 23.12
C LEU A 106 53.10 76.68 22.92
N ASP A 107 52.60 77.92 22.61
CA ASP A 107 51.16 78.07 22.29
C ASP A 107 50.77 77.35 20.99
N LYS A 108 51.64 77.43 19.98
CA LYS A 108 51.43 76.67 18.74
C LYS A 108 51.42 75.20 18.99
N LEU A 109 52.35 74.69 19.83
CA LEU A 109 52.40 73.30 20.21
C LEU A 109 51.15 72.89 20.96
N LEU A 110 50.66 73.70 21.89
CA LEU A 110 49.43 73.44 22.63
C LEU A 110 48.22 73.40 21.71
N THR A 111 48.12 74.36 20.78
CA THR A 111 47.03 74.42 19.80
C THR A 111 47.02 73.22 18.87
N LEU A 112 48.22 72.79 18.43
CA LEU A 112 48.35 71.56 17.59
C LEU A 112 47.87 70.35 18.34
N GLN A 113 48.29 70.14 19.60
CA GLN A 113 47.86 69.03 20.41
C GLN A 113 46.33 69.00 20.71
N GLN A 114 45.79 70.21 21.01
CA GLN A 114 44.35 70.37 21.21
C GLN A 114 43.56 69.98 19.94
N GLY A 115 44.04 70.45 18.77
CA GLY A 115 43.43 70.11 17.48
C GLY A 115 43.46 68.60 17.18
N GLN A 116 44.61 67.97 17.42
CA GLN A 116 44.76 66.53 17.20
C GLN A 116 43.92 65.72 18.18
N THR A 117 43.88 66.10 19.45
CA THR A 117 43.04 65.43 20.44
C THR A 117 41.56 65.53 20.07
N HIS A 118 41.13 66.70 19.63
CA HIS A 118 39.76 66.92 19.19
C HIS A 118 39.42 66.08 17.98
N GLN A 119 40.30 66.01 16.97
CA GLN A 119 40.08 65.11 15.80
C GLN A 119 40.04 63.62 16.18
N ALA A 120 40.93 63.19 17.08
CA ALA A 120 40.97 61.84 17.57
C ALA A 120 39.66 61.47 18.28
N VAL A 121 39.11 62.34 19.11
CA VAL A 121 37.84 62.18 19.79
C VAL A 121 36.67 62.06 18.79
N LEU A 122 36.64 62.95 17.79
CA LEU A 122 35.60 62.92 16.75
C LEU A 122 35.67 61.64 15.93
N SER A 123 36.86 61.22 15.52
CA SER A 123 37.03 59.96 14.74
C SER A 123 36.68 58.73 15.56
N ALA A 124 37.03 58.70 16.85
CA ALA A 124 36.63 57.62 17.75
C ALA A 124 35.09 57.55 17.94
N ALA A 125 34.48 58.75 18.12
CA ALA A 125 33.01 58.81 18.23
C ALA A 125 32.30 58.39 16.96
N ASP A 126 32.81 58.68 15.76
CA ASP A 126 32.26 58.25 14.49
C ASP A 126 32.43 56.72 14.30
N SER A 127 33.64 56.25 14.61
CA SER A 127 33.91 54.78 14.57
C SER A 127 33.01 54.01 15.53
N TYR A 128 32.81 54.55 16.75
CA TYR A 128 31.89 53.93 17.70
C TYR A 128 30.43 53.92 17.18
N ARG A 129 30.01 55.06 16.57
CA ARG A 129 28.67 55.14 15.97
C ARG A 129 28.48 54.13 14.86
N LYS A 130 29.46 54.00 13.94
CA LYS A 130 29.43 53.01 12.86
C LYS A 130 29.38 51.57 13.40
N ALA A 131 30.23 51.24 14.37
CA ALA A 131 30.26 49.94 15.01
C ALA A 131 28.91 49.60 15.68
N ARG A 132 28.31 50.56 16.40
CA ARG A 132 27.00 50.38 17.02
C ARG A 132 25.90 50.17 16.01
N MET A 133 25.89 50.92 14.90
CA MET A 133 24.92 50.76 13.82
C MET A 133 25.07 49.38 13.17
N LEU A 134 26.30 48.94 12.90
CA LEU A 134 26.56 47.61 12.37
C LEU A 134 26.05 46.51 13.29
N MET A 135 26.31 46.62 14.59
CA MET A 135 25.79 45.65 15.58
C MET A 135 24.27 45.63 15.60
N LEU A 136 23.60 46.78 15.55
CA LEU A 136 22.12 46.82 15.49
C LEU A 136 21.58 46.17 14.24
N TRP A 137 22.22 46.36 13.09
CA TRP A 137 21.84 45.65 11.84
C TRP A 137 22.04 44.15 11.95
N LEU A 138 23.16 43.70 12.52
CA LEU A 138 23.43 42.28 12.73
C LEU A 138 22.41 41.61 13.68
N TYR A 139 22.09 42.30 14.79
CA TYR A 139 21.05 41.82 15.71
C TYR A 139 19.68 41.77 15.04
N SER A 140 19.30 42.79 14.31
CA SER A 140 18.02 42.81 13.59
C SER A 140 17.96 41.72 12.54
N PHE A 141 19.02 41.51 11.79
CA PHE A 141 19.13 40.44 10.81
C PHE A 141 19.03 39.05 11.48
N ALA A 142 19.74 38.84 12.59
CA ALA A 142 19.70 37.59 13.32
C ALA A 142 18.28 37.27 13.86
N VAL A 143 17.61 38.30 14.41
CA VAL A 143 16.22 38.14 14.90
C VAL A 143 15.25 37.81 13.77
N VAL A 144 15.32 38.53 12.64
CA VAL A 144 14.46 38.30 11.49
C VAL A 144 14.69 36.88 10.93
N THR A 145 15.96 36.49 10.79
CA THR A 145 16.31 35.15 10.31
C THR A 145 15.85 34.09 11.29
N GLY A 146 16.01 34.28 12.59
CA GLY A 146 15.52 33.40 13.63
C GLY A 146 14.00 33.19 13.59
N ILE A 147 13.26 34.31 13.45
CA ILE A 147 11.79 34.25 13.31
C ILE A 147 11.40 33.50 12.02
N MET A 148 12.07 33.81 10.90
CA MET A 148 11.79 33.13 9.63
C MET A 148 12.02 31.61 9.72
N VAL A 149 13.14 31.20 10.31
CA VAL A 149 13.45 29.78 10.54
C VAL A 149 12.40 29.14 11.46
N ALA A 150 12.05 29.80 12.56
CA ALA A 150 11.03 29.29 13.49
C ALA A 150 9.66 29.10 12.80
N VAL A 151 9.22 30.04 11.95
CA VAL A 151 7.98 29.94 11.19
C VAL A 151 8.04 28.78 10.19
N VAL A 152 9.15 28.61 9.48
CA VAL A 152 9.33 27.48 8.53
C VAL A 152 9.28 26.13 9.25
N VAL A 153 10.02 26.01 10.36
CA VAL A 153 10.04 24.78 11.17
C VAL A 153 8.65 24.48 11.74
N LEU A 154 7.98 25.48 12.31
CA LEU A 154 6.64 25.30 12.85
C LEU A 154 5.64 24.84 11.78
N ARG A 155 5.65 25.47 10.60
CA ARG A 155 4.81 25.07 9.47
C ARG A 155 5.11 23.63 9.02
N ARG A 156 6.39 23.25 9.00
CA ARG A 156 6.80 21.88 8.63
C ARG A 156 6.31 20.86 9.65
N VAL A 157 6.48 21.13 10.94
CA VAL A 157 6.00 20.26 12.02
C VAL A 157 4.49 20.09 12.00
N VAL A 158 3.74 21.19 11.86
CA VAL A 158 2.27 21.13 11.77
C VAL A 158 1.80 20.35 10.54
N ARG A 159 2.48 20.52 9.40
CA ARG A 159 2.18 19.77 8.18
C ARG A 159 2.48 18.29 8.35
N GLN A 160 3.64 17.93 8.87
CA GLN A 160 4.01 16.55 9.15
C GLN A 160 3.07 15.88 10.18
N SER A 161 2.67 16.61 11.22
CA SER A 161 1.70 16.10 12.19
C SER A 161 0.35 15.78 11.54
N ARG A 162 -0.15 16.66 10.66
CA ARG A 162 -1.40 16.42 9.92
C ARG A 162 -1.28 15.24 8.93
N GLU A 163 -0.14 15.12 8.25
CA GLU A 163 0.12 13.99 7.35
C GLU A 163 0.20 12.67 8.13
N LEU A 164 0.82 12.67 9.31
CA LEU A 164 0.87 11.50 10.20
C LEU A 164 -0.52 11.13 10.74
N GLU A 165 -1.30 12.11 11.20
CA GLU A 165 -2.71 11.88 11.60
C GLU A 165 -3.55 11.33 10.45
N HIS A 166 -3.39 11.87 9.25
CA HIS A 166 -4.11 11.38 8.08
C HIS A 166 -3.74 9.92 7.77
N LYS A 167 -2.45 9.59 7.74
CA LYS A 167 -1.98 8.21 7.53
C LYS A 167 -2.38 7.25 8.64
N ALA A 168 -2.47 7.74 9.87
CA ALA A 168 -2.93 6.93 11.01
C ALA A 168 -4.42 6.57 10.94
N LEU A 169 -5.25 7.37 10.26
CA LEU A 169 -6.70 7.26 10.27
C LEU A 169 -7.34 6.96 8.91
N PHE A 170 -6.60 7.12 7.80
CA PHE A 170 -7.12 6.91 6.45
C PHE A 170 -6.25 5.93 5.67
N ASP A 171 -6.85 5.24 4.70
CA ASP A 171 -6.17 4.34 3.75
C ASP A 171 -5.53 5.17 2.63
N ASP A 172 -4.24 5.01 2.44
CA ASP A 172 -3.44 5.81 1.47
C ASP A 172 -3.88 5.58 0.00
N LEU A 173 -4.43 4.41 -0.32
CA LEU A 173 -4.83 4.08 -1.69
C LEU A 173 -6.18 4.68 -2.06
N THR A 174 -7.17 4.51 -1.17
CA THR A 174 -8.58 4.84 -1.45
C THR A 174 -9.01 6.16 -0.84
N GLY A 175 -8.28 6.70 0.13
CA GLY A 175 -8.64 7.90 0.89
C GLY A 175 -9.80 7.69 1.88
N LEU A 176 -10.30 6.47 2.03
CA LEU A 176 -11.34 6.13 2.99
C LEU A 176 -10.77 6.05 4.41
N PRO A 177 -11.60 6.18 5.46
CA PRO A 177 -11.28 5.74 6.79
C PRO A 177 -10.63 4.36 6.79
N ASN A 178 -9.55 4.20 7.56
CA ASN A 178 -8.90 2.92 7.74
C ASN A 178 -9.54 2.14 8.92
N ARG A 179 -9.00 0.98 9.21
CA ARG A 179 -9.44 0.11 10.30
C ARG A 179 -9.49 0.85 11.65
N ALA A 180 -8.49 1.67 11.97
CA ALA A 180 -8.42 2.36 13.26
C ALA A 180 -9.57 3.39 13.41
N LEU A 181 -9.79 4.22 12.40
CA LEU A 181 -10.88 5.19 12.42
C LEU A 181 -12.25 4.52 12.40
N PHE A 182 -12.41 3.40 11.69
CA PHE A 182 -13.65 2.64 11.70
C PHE A 182 -14.02 2.15 13.10
N PHE A 183 -13.07 1.53 13.83
CA PHE A 183 -13.33 1.04 15.19
C PHE A 183 -13.62 2.17 16.18
N ASP A 184 -12.97 3.33 16.05
CA ASP A 184 -13.32 4.51 16.84
C ASP A 184 -14.78 4.94 16.60
N ARG A 185 -15.21 5.02 15.34
CA ARG A 185 -16.58 5.38 14.97
C ARG A 185 -17.59 4.32 15.40
N LEU A 186 -17.24 3.06 15.36
CA LEU A 186 -18.08 1.96 15.81
C LEU A 186 -18.29 2.04 17.33
N ALA A 187 -17.24 2.31 18.11
CA ALA A 187 -17.37 2.52 19.56
C ALA A 187 -18.23 3.75 19.89
N GLN A 188 -18.11 4.84 19.12
CA GLN A 188 -18.97 6.00 19.26
C GLN A 188 -20.43 5.66 18.98
N ALA A 189 -20.73 4.88 17.92
CA ALA A 189 -22.10 4.47 17.60
C ALA A 189 -22.71 3.59 18.71
N ALA A 190 -21.93 2.70 19.32
CA ALA A 190 -22.38 1.92 20.48
C ALA A 190 -22.71 2.81 21.69
N SER A 191 -21.86 3.80 21.98
CA SER A 191 -22.12 4.77 23.05
C SER A 191 -23.37 5.65 22.77
N VAL A 192 -23.60 6.01 21.52
CA VAL A 192 -24.84 6.73 21.12
C VAL A 192 -26.07 5.85 21.34
N TYR A 193 -25.98 4.54 21.06
CA TYR A 193 -27.08 3.62 21.36
C TYR A 193 -27.41 3.57 22.85
N GLU A 194 -26.41 3.50 23.72
CA GLU A 194 -26.64 3.51 25.19
C GLU A 194 -27.42 4.71 25.66
N ASN A 195 -27.21 5.89 25.05
CA ASN A 195 -27.84 7.15 25.43
C ASN A 195 -29.17 7.42 24.71
N GLU A 196 -29.28 7.12 23.43
CA GLU A 196 -30.37 7.52 22.54
C GLU A 196 -31.17 6.33 22.00
N GLN A 197 -30.80 5.10 22.30
CA GLN A 197 -31.41 3.85 21.80
C GLN A 197 -31.50 3.79 20.26
N LYS A 198 -30.58 4.46 19.56
CA LYS A 198 -30.50 4.43 18.09
C LYS A 198 -29.73 3.20 17.61
N PRO A 199 -30.42 2.24 16.94
CA PRO A 199 -29.75 1.06 16.42
C PRO A 199 -28.78 1.44 15.29
N PHE A 200 -27.86 0.52 14.98
CA PHE A 200 -27.01 0.65 13.81
C PHE A 200 -26.73 -0.73 13.20
N SER A 201 -26.35 -0.74 11.93
CA SER A 201 -25.94 -1.96 11.24
C SER A 201 -24.52 -1.85 10.74
N ILE A 202 -23.82 -2.98 10.71
CA ILE A 202 -22.51 -3.14 10.09
C ILE A 202 -22.69 -3.97 8.82
N VAL A 203 -22.01 -3.59 7.75
CA VAL A 203 -21.95 -4.35 6.52
C VAL A 203 -20.49 -4.60 6.17
N ILE A 204 -20.07 -5.84 6.10
CA ILE A 204 -18.77 -6.23 5.58
C ILE A 204 -18.93 -6.56 4.10
N ILE A 205 -17.99 -6.09 3.29
CA ILE A 205 -17.97 -6.23 1.83
C ILE A 205 -16.62 -6.82 1.43
N ASP A 206 -16.63 -7.88 0.66
CA ASP A 206 -15.45 -8.52 0.07
C ASP A 206 -15.61 -8.54 -1.46
N LEU A 207 -14.55 -8.19 -2.19
CA LEU A 207 -14.56 -8.22 -3.65
C LEU A 207 -14.21 -9.63 -4.14
N ASP A 208 -15.19 -10.29 -4.72
CA ASP A 208 -14.99 -11.63 -5.24
C ASP A 208 -13.95 -11.63 -6.38
N ARG A 209 -13.03 -12.59 -6.36
CA ARG A 209 -11.97 -12.78 -7.36
C ARG A 209 -11.01 -11.59 -7.54
N PHE A 210 -10.88 -10.71 -6.55
CA PHE A 210 -9.95 -9.57 -6.63
C PHE A 210 -8.50 -10.01 -6.88
N LYS A 211 -8.08 -11.13 -6.28
CA LYS A 211 -6.77 -11.72 -6.53
C LYS A 211 -6.57 -12.10 -8.01
N GLU A 212 -7.60 -12.66 -8.66
CA GLU A 212 -7.54 -13.01 -10.08
C GLU A 212 -7.35 -11.77 -10.96
N VAL A 213 -8.00 -10.63 -10.61
CA VAL A 213 -7.79 -9.36 -11.30
C VAL A 213 -6.34 -8.90 -11.18
N ASN A 214 -5.74 -9.00 -9.98
CA ASN A 214 -4.34 -8.67 -9.79
C ASN A 214 -3.39 -9.59 -10.57
N ASP A 215 -3.66 -10.89 -10.54
CA ASP A 215 -2.80 -11.90 -11.17
C ASP A 215 -2.86 -11.83 -12.72
N LEU A 216 -4.04 -11.50 -13.29
CA LEU A 216 -4.25 -11.44 -14.75
C LEU A 216 -3.94 -10.06 -15.36
N GLN A 217 -4.26 -8.98 -14.65
CA GLN A 217 -4.20 -7.61 -15.20
C GLN A 217 -3.17 -6.73 -14.48
N GLY A 218 -2.53 -7.27 -13.44
CA GLY A 218 -1.51 -6.59 -12.65
C GLY A 218 -2.07 -5.74 -11.50
N HIS A 219 -1.24 -5.52 -10.49
CA HIS A 219 -1.61 -4.76 -9.28
C HIS A 219 -2.09 -3.33 -9.58
N HIS A 220 -1.62 -2.72 -10.67
CA HIS A 220 -2.07 -1.39 -11.05
C HIS A 220 -3.57 -1.34 -11.35
N VAL A 221 -4.09 -2.32 -12.09
CA VAL A 221 -5.52 -2.43 -12.40
C VAL A 221 -6.32 -2.75 -11.14
N GLY A 222 -5.79 -3.60 -10.26
CA GLY A 222 -6.38 -3.85 -8.93
C GLY A 222 -6.49 -2.61 -8.08
N ASP A 223 -5.47 -1.75 -8.05
CA ASP A 223 -5.49 -0.48 -7.34
C ASP A 223 -6.55 0.49 -7.93
N LEU A 224 -6.69 0.53 -9.25
CA LEU A 224 -7.74 1.31 -9.91
C LEU A 224 -9.13 0.77 -9.57
N LEU A 225 -9.30 -0.55 -9.52
CA LEU A 225 -10.53 -1.20 -9.10
C LEU A 225 -10.91 -0.83 -7.67
N LEU A 226 -9.98 -0.91 -6.72
CA LEU A 226 -10.21 -0.52 -5.33
C LEU A 226 -10.61 0.96 -5.19
N LYS A 227 -9.96 1.86 -5.94
CA LYS A 227 -10.34 3.28 -6.00
C LYS A 227 -11.73 3.49 -6.60
N HIS A 228 -12.08 2.73 -7.63
CA HIS A 228 -13.40 2.77 -8.24
C HIS A 228 -14.47 2.31 -7.25
N VAL A 229 -14.27 1.17 -6.59
CA VAL A 229 -15.16 0.61 -5.56
C VAL A 229 -15.36 1.59 -4.40
N ALA A 230 -14.26 2.13 -3.86
CA ALA A 230 -14.30 3.12 -2.79
C ALA A 230 -15.16 4.35 -3.16
N ARG A 231 -15.00 4.86 -4.39
CA ARG A 231 -15.79 5.99 -4.90
C ARG A 231 -17.27 5.61 -5.07
N SER A 232 -17.55 4.45 -5.65
CA SER A 232 -18.93 3.95 -5.87
C SER A 232 -19.66 3.76 -4.55
N ILE A 233 -19.02 3.18 -3.54
CA ILE A 233 -19.60 3.06 -2.21
C ILE A 233 -19.85 4.44 -1.61
N SER A 234 -18.85 5.33 -1.59
CA SER A 234 -18.96 6.65 -0.97
C SER A 234 -20.04 7.53 -1.62
N THR A 235 -20.24 7.42 -2.93
CA THR A 235 -21.26 8.19 -3.65
C THR A 235 -22.68 7.66 -3.42
N THR A 236 -22.81 6.37 -3.08
CA THR A 236 -24.10 5.71 -2.83
C THR A 236 -24.56 5.92 -1.40
N MET A 237 -23.62 6.04 -0.45
CA MET A 237 -23.90 6.18 0.99
C MET A 237 -24.22 7.62 1.38
N ARG A 238 -24.94 7.77 2.50
CA ARG A 238 -25.28 9.08 3.09
C ARG A 238 -24.06 9.67 3.81
N ARG A 239 -24.07 10.98 4.06
CA ARG A 239 -23.00 11.64 4.84
C ARG A 239 -22.88 11.16 6.28
N THR A 240 -23.95 10.58 6.82
CA THR A 240 -24.01 10.00 8.17
C THR A 240 -23.45 8.59 8.21
N ASP A 241 -23.40 7.91 7.07
CA ASP A 241 -22.88 6.56 6.97
C ASP A 241 -21.36 6.61 6.90
N ILE A 242 -20.70 5.64 7.50
CA ILE A 242 -19.24 5.56 7.52
C ILE A 242 -18.83 4.44 6.60
N VAL A 243 -17.96 4.78 5.67
CA VAL A 243 -17.36 3.84 4.73
C VAL A 243 -15.88 3.73 5.08
N ALA A 244 -15.38 2.53 5.26
CA ALA A 244 -13.96 2.29 5.57
C ALA A 244 -13.41 1.11 4.78
N ARG A 245 -12.08 1.08 4.62
CA ARG A 245 -11.36 -0.07 4.09
C ARG A 245 -10.56 -0.72 5.21
N LEU A 246 -10.79 -2.04 5.43
CA LEU A 246 -10.10 -2.79 6.49
C LEU A 246 -8.72 -3.27 6.05
N GLY A 247 -8.53 -3.51 4.77
CA GLY A 247 -7.29 -3.98 4.13
C GLY A 247 -7.60 -4.85 2.91
N GLY A 248 -6.62 -5.04 2.02
CA GLY A 248 -6.82 -5.87 0.82
C GLY A 248 -8.03 -5.42 0.00
N ASP A 249 -8.97 -6.32 -0.21
CA ASP A 249 -10.24 -6.18 -0.92
C ASP A 249 -11.47 -6.02 -0.01
N GLU A 250 -11.23 -5.85 1.31
CA GLU A 250 -12.29 -5.75 2.32
C GLU A 250 -12.68 -4.30 2.61
N PHE A 251 -13.97 -4.00 2.46
CA PHE A 251 -14.59 -2.75 2.87
C PHE A 251 -15.63 -2.99 3.97
N VAL A 252 -15.91 -1.97 4.74
CA VAL A 252 -16.91 -2.03 5.80
C VAL A 252 -17.74 -0.76 5.84
N LEU A 253 -19.03 -0.92 6.11
CA LEU A 253 -19.97 0.18 6.31
C LEU A 253 -20.47 0.15 7.75
N LEU A 254 -20.61 1.34 8.34
CA LEU A 254 -21.40 1.55 9.54
C LEU A 254 -22.59 2.43 9.17
N LEU A 255 -23.78 1.94 9.43
CA LEU A 255 -25.06 2.56 9.05
C LEU A 255 -25.85 2.96 10.31
N PRO A 256 -25.61 4.18 10.85
CA PRO A 256 -26.33 4.67 12.04
C PRO A 256 -27.83 4.79 11.77
N GLY A 257 -28.65 4.32 12.73
CA GLY A 257 -30.12 4.34 12.65
C GLY A 257 -30.72 3.26 11.74
N ALA A 258 -29.89 2.34 11.17
CA ALA A 258 -30.39 1.25 10.33
C ALA A 258 -30.54 -0.04 11.15
N VAL A 259 -31.68 -0.70 11.01
CA VAL A 259 -31.94 -2.09 11.43
C VAL A 259 -31.69 -3.06 10.26
N ALA A 260 -31.68 -4.36 10.50
CA ALA A 260 -31.34 -5.38 9.51
C ALA A 260 -32.10 -5.24 8.18
N GLU A 261 -33.41 -4.99 8.24
CA GLU A 261 -34.26 -4.83 7.06
C GLU A 261 -33.88 -3.61 6.22
N SER A 262 -33.72 -2.45 6.88
CA SER A 262 -33.31 -1.20 6.21
C SER A 262 -31.88 -1.26 5.67
N ALA A 263 -30.96 -1.92 6.38
CA ALA A 263 -29.60 -2.20 5.91
C ALA A 263 -29.61 -3.08 4.65
N GLY A 264 -30.48 -4.11 4.61
CA GLY A 264 -30.68 -4.95 3.43
C GLY A 264 -31.15 -4.15 2.21
N ALA A 265 -32.04 -3.18 2.38
CA ALA A 265 -32.47 -2.29 1.29
C ALA A 265 -31.33 -1.38 0.79
N ILE A 266 -30.51 -0.85 1.71
CA ILE A 266 -29.32 -0.05 1.35
C ILE A 266 -28.30 -0.90 0.57
N VAL A 267 -28.04 -2.11 1.04
CA VAL A 267 -27.12 -3.06 0.39
C VAL A 267 -27.58 -3.44 -1.02
N LYS A 268 -28.89 -3.69 -1.23
CA LYS A 268 -29.43 -3.93 -2.58
C LYS A 268 -29.17 -2.75 -3.53
N LYS A 269 -29.37 -1.52 -3.06
CA LYS A 269 -29.07 -0.32 -3.85
C LYS A 269 -27.57 -0.20 -4.15
N LEU A 270 -26.72 -0.50 -3.17
CA LEU A 270 -25.27 -0.50 -3.33
C LEU A 270 -24.83 -1.52 -4.36
N LEU A 271 -25.31 -2.75 -4.27
CA LEU A 271 -25.01 -3.82 -5.24
C LEU A 271 -25.38 -3.42 -6.67
N ALA A 272 -26.52 -2.79 -6.87
CA ALA A 272 -26.95 -2.32 -8.19
C ALA A 272 -25.99 -1.26 -8.78
N SER A 273 -25.36 -0.45 -7.95
CA SER A 273 -24.40 0.56 -8.41
C SER A 273 -22.95 0.03 -8.49
N LEU A 274 -22.61 -0.96 -7.67
CA LEU A 274 -21.25 -1.49 -7.55
C LEU A 274 -20.97 -2.61 -8.55
N CYS A 275 -21.90 -3.57 -8.66
CA CYS A 275 -21.74 -4.76 -9.49
C CYS A 275 -22.05 -4.44 -10.95
N GLN A 276 -21.14 -3.74 -11.61
CA GLN A 276 -21.24 -3.35 -13.01
C GLN A 276 -19.93 -3.67 -13.72
N ARG A 277 -20.02 -3.75 -15.04
CA ARG A 277 -18.84 -3.87 -15.89
C ARG A 277 -18.15 -2.51 -15.99
N VAL A 278 -16.88 -2.45 -15.60
CA VAL A 278 -16.10 -1.21 -15.51
C VAL A 278 -14.89 -1.29 -16.42
N SER A 279 -14.64 -0.22 -17.19
CA SER A 279 -13.42 -0.10 -17.97
C SER A 279 -12.36 0.67 -17.17
N LEU A 280 -11.24 0.02 -16.87
CA LEU A 280 -10.12 0.54 -16.09
C LEU A 280 -8.85 0.43 -16.93
N ASP A 281 -8.29 1.55 -17.33
CA ASP A 281 -7.05 1.64 -18.13
C ASP A 281 -7.04 0.73 -19.38
N GLY A 282 -8.18 0.68 -20.08
CA GLY A 282 -8.36 -0.17 -21.27
C GLY A 282 -8.72 -1.63 -21.00
N SER A 283 -8.70 -2.05 -19.75
CA SER A 283 -9.16 -3.37 -19.30
C SER A 283 -10.62 -3.32 -18.87
N VAL A 284 -11.39 -4.35 -19.19
CA VAL A 284 -12.78 -4.48 -18.77
C VAL A 284 -12.85 -5.48 -17.62
N VAL A 285 -13.36 -5.04 -16.47
CA VAL A 285 -13.47 -5.84 -15.25
C VAL A 285 -14.94 -5.90 -14.82
N ASP A 286 -15.44 -7.12 -14.57
CA ASP A 286 -16.74 -7.32 -13.94
C ASP A 286 -16.56 -7.24 -12.42
N VAL A 287 -17.16 -6.22 -11.79
CA VAL A 287 -17.09 -6.05 -10.34
C VAL A 287 -18.14 -6.93 -9.67
N VAL A 288 -17.68 -7.84 -8.84
CA VAL A 288 -18.51 -8.75 -8.06
C VAL A 288 -18.15 -8.61 -6.59
N ALA A 289 -19.14 -8.54 -5.72
CA ALA A 289 -18.91 -8.43 -4.29
C ALA A 289 -19.89 -9.28 -3.49
N SER A 290 -19.40 -9.83 -2.40
CA SER A 290 -20.17 -10.53 -1.38
C SER A 290 -20.30 -9.67 -0.13
N MET A 291 -21.50 -9.59 0.47
CA MET A 291 -21.77 -8.69 1.60
C MET A 291 -22.45 -9.43 2.74
N GLY A 292 -22.07 -9.08 3.98
CA GLY A 292 -22.69 -9.61 5.19
C GLY A 292 -23.16 -8.50 6.10
N ILE A 293 -24.35 -8.61 6.65
CA ILE A 293 -25.04 -7.60 7.46
C ILE A 293 -25.24 -8.13 8.87
N ALA A 294 -24.85 -7.35 9.87
CA ALA A 294 -25.25 -7.57 11.26
C ALA A 294 -25.68 -6.25 11.91
N SER A 295 -26.72 -6.31 12.76
CA SER A 295 -27.39 -5.14 13.35
C SER A 295 -27.27 -5.15 14.87
N PHE A 296 -26.96 -3.99 15.44
CA PHE A 296 -26.90 -3.74 16.87
C PHE A 296 -28.22 -3.13 17.35
N PRO A 297 -28.82 -3.58 18.45
CA PRO A 297 -28.41 -4.70 19.31
C PRO A 297 -29.04 -6.04 18.90
N GLU A 298 -29.78 -6.10 17.80
CA GLU A 298 -30.60 -7.24 17.34
C GLU A 298 -29.79 -8.55 17.27
N HIS A 299 -28.59 -8.47 16.71
CA HIS A 299 -27.75 -9.65 16.52
C HIS A 299 -26.71 -9.84 17.60
N ASP A 300 -26.16 -8.76 18.17
CA ASP A 300 -25.29 -8.79 19.36
C ASP A 300 -25.20 -7.40 20.01
N VAL A 301 -24.87 -7.39 21.31
CA VAL A 301 -24.58 -6.17 22.08
C VAL A 301 -23.06 -5.93 22.25
N ASP A 302 -22.23 -6.90 21.89
CA ASP A 302 -20.79 -6.75 21.81
C ASP A 302 -20.39 -6.42 20.37
N ILE A 303 -19.75 -5.25 20.18
CA ILE A 303 -19.36 -4.75 18.86
C ILE A 303 -18.33 -5.64 18.14
N THR A 304 -17.47 -6.34 18.90
CA THR A 304 -16.49 -7.26 18.35
C THR A 304 -17.18 -8.51 17.80
N ARG A 305 -18.13 -9.04 18.55
CA ARG A 305 -18.92 -10.18 18.14
C ARG A 305 -19.88 -9.82 17.01
N LEU A 306 -20.42 -8.58 17.02
CA LEU A 306 -21.26 -8.08 15.93
C LEU A 306 -20.49 -8.05 14.59
N LEU A 307 -19.23 -7.59 14.61
CA LEU A 307 -18.39 -7.57 13.42
C LEU A 307 -18.12 -9.00 12.91
N LEU A 308 -17.80 -9.94 13.82
CA LEU A 308 -17.63 -11.34 13.48
C LEU A 308 -18.91 -11.93 12.82
N LYS A 309 -20.09 -11.58 13.34
CA LYS A 309 -21.39 -12.03 12.81
C LYS A 309 -21.65 -11.47 11.40
N ALA A 310 -21.26 -10.22 11.15
CA ALA A 310 -21.33 -9.64 9.80
C ALA A 310 -20.37 -10.38 8.83
N ASP A 311 -19.16 -10.71 9.28
CA ASP A 311 -18.19 -11.47 8.50
C ASP A 311 -18.70 -12.90 8.18
N MET A 312 -19.25 -13.59 9.17
CA MET A 312 -19.87 -14.91 8.97
C MET A 312 -21.02 -14.86 7.94
N ALA A 313 -21.84 -13.80 7.97
CA ALA A 313 -22.90 -13.60 7.01
C ALA A 313 -22.36 -13.34 5.59
N MET A 314 -21.30 -12.55 5.46
CA MET A 314 -20.61 -12.28 4.20
C MET A 314 -20.02 -13.56 3.62
N TYR A 315 -19.31 -14.35 4.42
CA TYR A 315 -18.76 -15.63 3.99
C TYR A 315 -19.84 -16.64 3.58
N ALA A 316 -20.97 -16.67 4.32
CA ALA A 316 -22.13 -17.49 3.96
C ALA A 316 -22.78 -17.05 2.64
N ALA A 317 -22.78 -15.73 2.35
CA ALA A 317 -23.25 -15.20 1.07
C ALA A 317 -22.31 -15.65 -0.08
N LYS A 318 -21.01 -15.52 0.11
CA LYS A 318 -19.96 -15.91 -0.85
C LYS A 318 -20.03 -17.39 -1.22
N ARG A 319 -20.16 -18.27 -0.22
CA ARG A 319 -20.29 -19.72 -0.44
C ARG A 319 -21.57 -20.11 -1.18
N ALA A 320 -22.68 -19.43 -0.90
CA ALA A 320 -23.95 -19.69 -1.56
C ALA A 320 -24.06 -19.01 -2.94
N ASN A 321 -22.99 -18.33 -3.40
CA ASN A 321 -22.98 -17.54 -4.63
C ASN A 321 -24.14 -16.51 -4.70
N ILE A 322 -24.50 -15.96 -3.54
CA ILE A 322 -25.49 -14.88 -3.44
C ILE A 322 -24.81 -13.59 -3.00
N ARG A 323 -25.32 -12.45 -3.42
CA ARG A 323 -24.63 -11.17 -3.29
C ARG A 323 -24.58 -10.64 -1.86
N TYR A 324 -25.55 -10.97 -1.01
CA TYR A 324 -25.53 -10.58 0.40
C TYR A 324 -26.37 -11.51 1.28
N ARG A 325 -26.03 -11.55 2.56
CA ARG A 325 -26.82 -12.17 3.63
C ARG A 325 -26.90 -11.27 4.85
N VAL A 326 -28.04 -11.32 5.52
CA VAL A 326 -28.18 -10.83 6.90
C VAL A 326 -27.81 -11.99 7.82
N TYR A 327 -27.07 -11.69 8.87
CA TYR A 327 -26.74 -12.69 9.88
C TYR A 327 -28.01 -13.28 10.49
N THR A 328 -27.98 -14.57 10.69
CA THR A 328 -28.98 -15.32 11.47
C THR A 328 -28.25 -16.38 12.31
N PRO A 329 -28.84 -16.83 13.45
CA PRO A 329 -28.22 -17.87 14.28
C PRO A 329 -27.91 -19.17 13.53
N GLU A 330 -28.68 -19.50 12.48
CA GLU A 330 -28.46 -20.68 11.64
C GLU A 330 -27.15 -20.58 10.85
N ILE A 331 -26.69 -19.37 10.48
CA ILE A 331 -25.39 -19.15 9.83
C ILE A 331 -24.28 -19.53 10.78
N GLU A 332 -24.34 -19.11 12.03
CA GLU A 332 -23.33 -19.45 13.06
C GLU A 332 -23.31 -20.97 13.33
N ALA A 333 -24.50 -21.56 13.50
CA ALA A 333 -24.62 -23.02 13.67
C ALA A 333 -24.09 -23.80 12.46
N SER A 334 -24.29 -23.28 11.24
CA SER A 334 -23.76 -23.85 10.01
C SER A 334 -22.25 -23.71 9.93
N ALA A 335 -21.67 -22.55 10.32
CA ALA A 335 -20.23 -22.35 10.33
C ALA A 335 -19.53 -23.28 11.33
N ALA A 336 -20.07 -23.43 12.53
CA ALA A 336 -19.56 -24.37 13.54
C ALA A 336 -19.60 -25.82 13.01
N ARG A 337 -20.72 -26.23 12.41
CA ARG A 337 -20.87 -27.54 11.78
C ARG A 337 -19.87 -27.78 10.64
N ASN A 338 -19.55 -26.74 9.85
CA ASN A 338 -18.58 -26.85 8.77
C ASN A 338 -17.16 -27.09 9.29
N ILE A 339 -16.77 -26.46 10.40
CA ILE A 339 -15.45 -26.68 11.03
C ILE A 339 -15.36 -28.12 11.56
N GLU A 340 -16.41 -28.59 12.21
CA GLU A 340 -16.50 -29.98 12.69
C GLU A 340 -16.39 -30.94 11.51
N LEU A 341 -17.24 -30.78 10.50
CA LEU A 341 -17.30 -31.62 9.31
C LEU A 341 -15.96 -31.61 8.53
N GLN A 342 -15.23 -30.51 8.52
CA GLN A 342 -13.88 -30.41 7.92
C GLN A 342 -12.88 -31.32 8.65
N ASN A 343 -12.90 -31.33 9.98
CA ASN A 343 -12.03 -32.19 10.77
C ASN A 343 -12.41 -33.67 10.59
N GLU A 344 -13.71 -33.94 10.56
CA GLU A 344 -14.24 -35.29 10.30
C GLU A 344 -13.91 -35.77 8.89
N LEU A 345 -13.97 -34.90 7.86
CA LEU A 345 -13.59 -35.25 6.49
C LEU A 345 -12.09 -35.60 6.38
N ARG A 346 -11.22 -34.85 7.07
CA ARG A 346 -9.78 -35.18 7.11
C ARG A 346 -9.57 -36.58 7.68
N TYR A 347 -10.28 -36.91 8.76
CA TYR A 347 -10.25 -38.26 9.34
C TYR A 347 -10.82 -39.29 8.39
N ALA A 348 -11.93 -38.98 7.70
CA ALA A 348 -12.62 -39.89 6.77
C ALA A 348 -11.76 -40.33 5.59
N ILE A 349 -10.90 -39.43 5.07
CA ILE A 349 -9.99 -39.73 3.95
C ILE A 349 -9.00 -40.84 4.33
N ASP A 350 -8.56 -40.88 5.59
CA ASP A 350 -7.56 -41.84 6.07
C ASP A 350 -8.20 -43.14 6.69
N HIS A 351 -9.53 -43.17 6.94
CA HIS A 351 -10.17 -44.19 7.79
C HIS A 351 -11.40 -44.89 7.16
N GLU A 352 -11.35 -45.19 5.86
CA GLU A 352 -12.33 -46.00 5.15
C GLU A 352 -13.80 -45.54 5.27
N GLN A 353 -14.05 -44.24 5.55
CA GLN A 353 -15.39 -43.69 5.59
C GLN A 353 -15.87 -43.20 4.22
N LEU A 354 -14.99 -43.13 3.24
CA LEU A 354 -15.31 -42.78 1.87
C LEU A 354 -15.55 -44.03 1.04
N LEU A 355 -16.46 -43.93 0.08
CA LEU A 355 -16.73 -45.00 -0.89
C LEU A 355 -17.05 -44.35 -2.25
N LEU A 356 -16.91 -45.14 -3.32
CA LEU A 356 -17.28 -44.72 -4.66
C LEU A 356 -18.60 -45.39 -5.07
N HIS A 357 -19.50 -44.58 -5.59
CA HIS A 357 -20.59 -45.05 -6.43
C HIS A 357 -20.23 -44.80 -7.88
N TYR A 358 -20.69 -45.66 -8.76
CA TYR A 358 -20.40 -45.61 -10.19
C TYR A 358 -21.70 -45.50 -10.97
N GLN A 359 -21.76 -44.51 -11.89
CA GLN A 359 -22.94 -44.34 -12.74
C GLN A 359 -22.58 -44.65 -14.20
N PRO A 360 -23.31 -45.56 -14.85
CA PRO A 360 -23.02 -46.00 -16.22
C PRO A 360 -23.32 -44.87 -17.23
N LYS A 361 -22.41 -44.74 -18.22
CA LYS A 361 -22.60 -43.97 -19.46
C LYS A 361 -22.89 -44.96 -20.58
N ILE A 362 -23.98 -44.74 -21.31
CA ILE A 362 -24.47 -45.66 -22.35
C ILE A 362 -24.34 -44.99 -23.71
N SER A 363 -23.73 -45.68 -24.66
CA SER A 363 -23.62 -45.20 -26.05
C SER A 363 -24.97 -45.37 -26.78
N HIS A 364 -25.42 -44.28 -27.42
CA HIS A 364 -26.61 -44.34 -28.31
C HIS A 364 -26.36 -45.18 -29.55
N HIS A 365 -25.10 -45.28 -29.99
CA HIS A 365 -24.75 -46.02 -31.21
C HIS A 365 -24.80 -47.54 -31.01
N THR A 366 -24.26 -48.02 -29.90
CA THR A 366 -24.16 -49.46 -29.60
C THR A 366 -25.22 -49.95 -28.62
N GLY A 367 -25.83 -49.07 -27.85
CA GLY A 367 -26.68 -49.41 -26.71
C GLY A 367 -25.93 -50.05 -25.54
N CYS A 368 -24.59 -50.06 -25.57
CA CYS A 368 -23.74 -50.65 -24.55
C CYS A 368 -23.13 -49.60 -23.63
N ILE A 369 -22.71 -50.07 -22.46
CA ILE A 369 -21.89 -49.26 -21.55
C ILE A 369 -20.57 -48.92 -22.21
N MET A 370 -20.17 -47.62 -22.14
CA MET A 370 -18.90 -47.15 -22.65
C MET A 370 -17.96 -46.62 -21.56
N GLY A 371 -18.52 -46.28 -20.41
CA GLY A 371 -17.80 -45.79 -19.26
C GLY A 371 -18.67 -45.75 -18.02
N VAL A 372 -18.04 -45.47 -16.90
CA VAL A 372 -18.71 -45.17 -15.63
C VAL A 372 -18.12 -43.89 -15.03
N GLU A 373 -18.96 -43.08 -14.41
CA GLU A 373 -18.50 -41.97 -13.61
C GLU A 373 -18.35 -42.37 -12.15
N ALA A 374 -17.17 -42.16 -11.55
CA ALA A 374 -16.88 -42.45 -10.17
C ALA A 374 -17.30 -41.27 -9.29
N LEU A 375 -18.33 -41.44 -8.52
CA LEU A 375 -18.96 -40.45 -7.68
C LEU A 375 -18.66 -40.73 -6.21
N VAL A 376 -17.83 -39.90 -5.55
CA VAL A 376 -17.49 -40.07 -4.15
C VAL A 376 -18.71 -39.92 -3.25
N ARG A 377 -18.79 -40.75 -2.22
CA ARG A 377 -19.81 -40.74 -1.17
C ARG A 377 -19.12 -40.82 0.19
N TRP A 378 -19.66 -40.13 1.15
CA TRP A 378 -19.15 -40.19 2.51
C TRP A 378 -20.15 -40.87 3.45
N ASN A 379 -19.81 -42.06 3.87
CA ASN A 379 -20.59 -42.83 4.85
C ASN A 379 -20.16 -42.43 6.26
N HIS A 380 -20.75 -41.36 6.76
CA HIS A 380 -20.38 -40.81 8.05
C HIS A 380 -20.97 -41.67 9.19
N PRO A 381 -20.17 -42.05 10.23
CA PRO A 381 -20.63 -42.96 11.29
C PRO A 381 -21.86 -42.48 12.06
N GLN A 382 -22.05 -41.17 12.21
CA GLN A 382 -23.17 -40.62 12.98
C GLN A 382 -24.24 -39.96 12.11
N ARG A 383 -23.88 -39.47 10.89
CA ARG A 383 -24.78 -38.71 10.00
C ARG A 383 -25.33 -39.56 8.85
N GLY A 384 -24.83 -40.81 8.70
CA GLY A 384 -25.13 -41.64 7.55
C GLY A 384 -24.48 -41.10 6.27
N LEU A 385 -25.17 -41.19 5.15
CA LEU A 385 -24.62 -40.77 3.86
C LEU A 385 -24.68 -39.25 3.71
N VAL A 386 -23.53 -38.59 3.79
CA VAL A 386 -23.37 -37.13 3.59
C VAL A 386 -23.38 -36.82 2.09
N ALA A 387 -24.12 -35.79 1.69
CA ALA A 387 -24.24 -35.38 0.30
C ALA A 387 -22.90 -34.82 -0.24
N PRO A 388 -22.51 -35.15 -1.49
CA PRO A 388 -21.27 -34.67 -2.09
C PRO A 388 -21.13 -33.14 -2.07
N ASP A 389 -22.19 -32.41 -2.38
CA ASP A 389 -22.19 -30.92 -2.42
C ASP A 389 -21.84 -30.31 -1.07
N GLU A 390 -22.15 -31.02 0.03
CA GLU A 390 -21.87 -30.54 1.38
C GLU A 390 -20.37 -30.61 1.72
N PHE A 391 -19.69 -31.73 1.40
CA PHE A 391 -18.31 -31.93 1.78
C PHE A 391 -17.28 -31.59 0.68
N ILE A 392 -17.65 -31.65 -0.60
CA ILE A 392 -16.72 -31.25 -1.70
C ILE A 392 -16.43 -29.77 -1.63
N SER A 393 -17.45 -28.90 -1.49
CA SER A 393 -17.27 -27.47 -1.31
C SER A 393 -16.40 -27.14 -0.09
N LEU A 394 -16.55 -27.92 0.99
CA LEU A 394 -15.75 -27.79 2.19
C LEU A 394 -14.30 -28.23 1.96
N ALA A 395 -14.09 -29.34 1.22
CA ALA A 395 -12.76 -29.82 0.85
C ALA A 395 -12.02 -28.79 -0.04
N GLU A 396 -12.72 -28.17 -0.98
CA GLU A 396 -12.17 -27.10 -1.81
C GLU A 396 -11.74 -25.87 -0.96
N ALA A 397 -12.61 -25.40 -0.07
CA ALA A 397 -12.32 -24.26 0.78
C ALA A 397 -11.13 -24.51 1.72
N SER A 398 -11.02 -25.74 2.25
CA SER A 398 -10.02 -26.13 3.25
C SER A 398 -8.71 -26.71 2.69
N GLY A 399 -8.61 -26.91 1.37
CA GLY A 399 -7.45 -27.57 0.75
C GLY A 399 -7.46 -29.11 0.87
N LEU A 400 -8.49 -29.72 1.47
CA LEU A 400 -8.65 -31.17 1.55
C LEU A 400 -9.03 -31.79 0.20
N ILE A 401 -9.37 -31.00 -0.80
CA ILE A 401 -9.72 -31.49 -2.13
C ILE A 401 -8.58 -32.27 -2.79
N GLN A 402 -7.32 -31.91 -2.56
CA GLN A 402 -6.18 -32.64 -3.12
C GLN A 402 -6.04 -34.04 -2.55
N PRO A 403 -5.96 -34.28 -1.22
CA PRO A 403 -5.93 -35.63 -0.67
C PRO A 403 -7.21 -36.42 -0.98
N LEU A 404 -8.38 -35.76 -1.01
CA LEU A 404 -9.63 -36.40 -1.41
C LEU A 404 -9.57 -36.92 -2.85
N THR A 405 -9.13 -36.11 -3.79
CA THR A 405 -8.99 -36.49 -5.21
C THR A 405 -8.00 -37.66 -5.39
N LEU A 406 -6.87 -37.64 -4.64
CA LEU A 406 -5.91 -38.75 -4.68
C LEU A 406 -6.55 -40.05 -4.16
N TRP A 407 -7.32 -39.98 -3.09
CA TRP A 407 -8.08 -41.15 -2.58
C TRP A 407 -9.08 -41.66 -3.61
N VAL A 408 -9.87 -40.77 -4.23
CA VAL A 408 -10.82 -41.12 -5.30
C VAL A 408 -10.11 -41.82 -6.47
N LEU A 409 -8.99 -41.27 -6.93
CA LEU A 409 -8.17 -41.83 -8.00
C LEU A 409 -7.67 -43.22 -7.65
N GLN A 410 -7.13 -43.41 -6.44
CA GLN A 410 -6.66 -44.74 -6.00
C GLN A 410 -7.79 -45.77 -6.02
N ALA A 411 -8.94 -45.45 -5.44
CA ALA A 411 -10.09 -46.34 -5.39
C ALA A 411 -10.66 -46.63 -6.79
N ALA A 412 -10.75 -45.60 -7.65
CA ALA A 412 -11.23 -45.77 -9.03
C ALA A 412 -10.28 -46.62 -9.88
N LEU A 413 -8.97 -46.44 -9.76
CA LEU A 413 -7.97 -47.23 -10.49
C LEU A 413 -7.96 -48.70 -10.01
N GLN A 414 -8.03 -48.93 -8.71
CA GLN A 414 -8.14 -50.31 -8.18
C GLN A 414 -9.36 -51.04 -8.74
N GLN A 415 -10.50 -50.36 -8.73
CA GLN A 415 -11.74 -50.98 -9.25
C GLN A 415 -11.69 -51.16 -10.76
N SER A 416 -11.08 -50.23 -11.50
CA SER A 416 -10.87 -50.35 -12.95
C SER A 416 -10.08 -51.60 -13.32
N VAL A 417 -9.01 -51.93 -12.56
CA VAL A 417 -8.23 -53.17 -12.77
C VAL A 417 -9.11 -54.41 -12.62
N VAL A 418 -9.97 -54.46 -11.58
CA VAL A 418 -10.87 -55.56 -11.34
C VAL A 418 -11.83 -55.78 -12.54
N TRP A 419 -12.41 -54.69 -13.06
CA TRP A 419 -13.34 -54.79 -14.20
C TRP A 419 -12.65 -55.20 -15.50
N HIS A 420 -11.47 -54.65 -15.78
CA HIS A 420 -10.70 -55.04 -16.98
C HIS A 420 -10.21 -56.48 -16.90
N ALA A 421 -9.83 -56.98 -15.69
CA ALA A 421 -9.51 -58.40 -15.48
C ALA A 421 -10.73 -59.32 -15.65
N ALA A 422 -11.94 -58.83 -15.34
CA ALA A 422 -13.21 -59.53 -15.61
C ALA A 422 -13.66 -59.47 -17.08
N GLY A 423 -12.90 -58.82 -17.97
CA GLY A 423 -13.17 -58.71 -19.40
C GLY A 423 -14.02 -57.52 -19.83
N HIS A 424 -14.30 -56.58 -18.95
CA HIS A 424 -14.98 -55.34 -19.30
C HIS A 424 -14.00 -54.30 -19.89
N SER A 425 -14.41 -53.57 -20.94
CA SER A 425 -13.55 -52.63 -21.67
C SER A 425 -14.11 -51.22 -21.65
N PHE A 426 -14.64 -50.74 -20.54
CA PHE A 426 -15.15 -49.38 -20.37
C PHE A 426 -14.20 -48.52 -19.54
N THR A 427 -14.34 -47.21 -19.69
CA THR A 427 -13.53 -46.20 -18.97
C THR A 427 -14.11 -45.86 -17.62
N VAL A 428 -13.26 -45.36 -16.70
CA VAL A 428 -13.70 -44.79 -15.43
C VAL A 428 -13.40 -43.30 -15.43
N ALA A 429 -14.43 -42.48 -15.25
CA ALA A 429 -14.32 -41.04 -15.19
C ALA A 429 -14.20 -40.54 -13.73
N VAL A 430 -13.34 -39.56 -13.50
CA VAL A 430 -13.10 -38.96 -12.19
C VAL A 430 -13.14 -37.44 -12.33
N ASN A 431 -13.91 -36.79 -11.47
CA ASN A 431 -14.04 -35.34 -11.43
C ASN A 431 -12.79 -34.64 -10.85
N LEU A 432 -12.35 -33.57 -11.50
CA LEU A 432 -11.27 -32.68 -11.03
C LEU A 432 -11.81 -31.31 -10.70
N SER A 433 -11.45 -30.80 -9.51
CA SER A 433 -11.77 -29.45 -9.12
C SER A 433 -10.81 -28.41 -9.74
N THR A 434 -11.20 -27.14 -9.69
CA THR A 434 -10.33 -26.01 -10.08
C THR A 434 -8.97 -26.08 -9.39
N ARG A 435 -8.94 -26.37 -8.08
CA ARG A 435 -7.68 -26.46 -7.32
C ARG A 435 -6.78 -27.61 -7.76
N ASN A 436 -7.35 -28.72 -8.25
CA ASN A 436 -6.57 -29.81 -8.81
C ASN A 436 -5.91 -29.40 -10.13
N LEU A 437 -6.62 -28.68 -11.00
CA LEU A 437 -6.08 -28.21 -12.28
C LEU A 437 -4.93 -27.20 -12.10
N LEU A 438 -4.97 -26.42 -11.03
CA LEU A 438 -3.93 -25.43 -10.71
C LEU A 438 -2.72 -26.06 -9.99
N ASP A 439 -2.78 -27.35 -9.65
CA ASP A 439 -1.69 -28.09 -9.03
C ASP A 439 -0.74 -28.65 -10.09
N GLY A 440 0.42 -28.01 -10.25
CA GLY A 440 1.45 -28.42 -11.22
C GLY A 440 2.00 -29.83 -11.00
N ASP A 441 1.84 -30.40 -9.79
CA ASP A 441 2.32 -31.74 -9.44
C ASP A 441 1.27 -32.84 -9.71
N LEU A 442 0.04 -32.48 -10.01
CA LEU A 442 -1.03 -33.46 -10.28
C LEU A 442 -0.62 -34.47 -11.36
N PRO A 443 -0.08 -34.08 -12.54
CA PRO A 443 0.30 -35.04 -13.57
C PRO A 443 1.35 -36.06 -13.09
N VAL A 444 2.31 -35.62 -12.28
CA VAL A 444 3.35 -36.51 -11.73
C VAL A 444 2.76 -37.51 -10.74
N ARG A 445 1.84 -37.07 -9.89
CA ARG A 445 1.13 -37.97 -8.95
C ARG A 445 0.25 -38.96 -9.67
N VAL A 446 -0.49 -38.54 -10.70
CA VAL A 446 -1.31 -39.41 -11.52
C VAL A 446 -0.46 -40.45 -12.24
N ALA A 447 0.68 -40.06 -12.85
CA ALA A 447 1.60 -41.00 -13.50
C ALA A 447 2.11 -42.08 -12.53
N LYS A 448 2.45 -41.71 -11.30
CA LYS A 448 2.86 -42.66 -10.25
C LYS A 448 1.74 -43.64 -9.91
N LEU A 449 0.50 -43.16 -9.77
CA LEU A 449 -0.65 -44.01 -9.47
C LEU A 449 -0.94 -45.00 -10.61
N LEU A 450 -0.97 -44.52 -11.86
CA LEU A 450 -1.18 -45.40 -13.02
C LEU A 450 -0.11 -46.52 -13.09
N ALA A 451 1.15 -46.14 -12.84
CA ALA A 451 2.25 -47.11 -12.82
C ALA A 451 2.11 -48.12 -11.67
N SER A 452 1.75 -47.65 -10.45
CA SER A 452 1.64 -48.54 -9.27
C SER A 452 0.49 -49.55 -9.37
N TYR A 453 -0.62 -49.17 -10.02
CA TYR A 453 -1.75 -50.06 -10.23
C TYR A 453 -1.75 -50.78 -11.59
N HIS A 454 -0.73 -50.57 -12.43
CA HIS A 454 -0.59 -51.11 -13.78
C HIS A 454 -1.78 -50.81 -14.68
N VAL A 455 -2.39 -49.62 -14.51
CA VAL A 455 -3.55 -49.15 -15.28
C VAL A 455 -3.07 -48.46 -16.56
N ARG A 456 -3.69 -48.79 -17.68
CA ARG A 456 -3.47 -48.07 -18.93
C ARG A 456 -4.13 -46.70 -18.87
N PRO A 457 -3.44 -45.62 -19.29
CA PRO A 457 -3.98 -44.27 -19.20
C PRO A 457 -5.34 -44.07 -19.90
N GLU A 458 -5.59 -44.84 -21.00
CA GLU A 458 -6.83 -44.76 -21.77
C GLU A 458 -8.06 -45.28 -21.02
N TRP A 459 -7.90 -45.97 -19.89
CA TRP A 459 -8.98 -46.42 -19.03
C TRP A 459 -9.52 -45.34 -18.10
N LEU A 460 -8.77 -44.24 -17.96
CA LEU A 460 -9.11 -43.12 -17.11
C LEU A 460 -9.58 -41.92 -17.94
N VAL A 461 -10.67 -41.30 -17.50
CA VAL A 461 -11.17 -40.04 -18.02
C VAL A 461 -11.16 -39.02 -16.87
N PHE A 462 -10.67 -37.82 -17.11
CA PHE A 462 -10.89 -36.72 -16.18
C PHE A 462 -12.02 -35.83 -16.66
N GLU A 463 -12.96 -35.57 -15.75
CA GLU A 463 -14.05 -34.63 -15.97
C GLU A 463 -13.71 -33.30 -15.30
N ILE A 464 -13.84 -32.22 -16.04
CA ILE A 464 -13.49 -30.85 -15.64
C ILE A 464 -14.62 -29.92 -15.99
N THR A 465 -15.09 -29.12 -15.07
CA THR A 465 -16.12 -28.13 -15.38
C THR A 465 -15.57 -26.98 -16.21
N GLU A 466 -16.41 -26.37 -17.04
CA GLU A 466 -16.08 -25.18 -17.81
C GLU A 466 -15.50 -24.06 -16.91
N SER A 467 -16.16 -23.80 -15.79
CA SER A 467 -15.75 -22.79 -14.81
C SER A 467 -14.37 -23.06 -14.20
N ALA A 468 -14.02 -24.33 -14.00
CA ALA A 468 -12.72 -24.73 -13.46
C ALA A 468 -11.57 -24.37 -14.40
N VAL A 469 -11.79 -24.56 -15.71
CA VAL A 469 -10.80 -24.19 -16.73
C VAL A 469 -10.68 -22.67 -16.87
N MET A 470 -11.80 -21.95 -16.79
CA MET A 470 -11.84 -20.50 -16.99
C MET A 470 -11.30 -19.69 -15.81
N ALA A 471 -11.10 -20.30 -14.65
CA ALA A 471 -10.51 -19.63 -13.48
C ALA A 471 -9.05 -19.15 -13.76
N GLU A 472 -8.19 -20.04 -14.24
CA GLU A 472 -6.81 -19.72 -14.66
C GLU A 472 -6.47 -20.47 -15.97
N PRO A 473 -6.91 -20.01 -17.14
CA PRO A 473 -6.90 -20.81 -18.37
C PRO A 473 -5.51 -21.28 -18.82
N ALA A 474 -4.48 -20.45 -18.61
CA ALA A 474 -3.12 -20.80 -19.03
C ALA A 474 -2.53 -21.95 -18.22
N ARG A 475 -2.69 -21.93 -16.89
CA ARG A 475 -2.22 -22.99 -15.99
C ARG A 475 -3.03 -24.27 -16.14
N ALA A 476 -4.36 -24.14 -16.24
CA ALA A 476 -5.24 -25.26 -16.49
C ALA A 476 -4.84 -25.98 -17.79
N LEU A 477 -4.64 -25.24 -18.89
CA LEU A 477 -4.23 -25.82 -20.17
C LEU A 477 -2.89 -26.56 -20.08
N GLU A 478 -1.89 -26.02 -19.38
CA GLU A 478 -0.60 -26.68 -19.17
C GLU A 478 -0.77 -28.05 -18.46
N THR A 479 -1.59 -28.10 -17.41
CA THR A 479 -1.87 -29.31 -16.67
C THR A 479 -2.62 -30.33 -17.54
N LEU A 480 -3.65 -29.89 -18.26
CA LEU A 480 -4.46 -30.72 -19.14
C LEU A 480 -3.63 -31.30 -20.31
N ASP A 481 -2.75 -30.50 -20.90
CA ASP A 481 -1.83 -30.96 -21.95
C ASP A 481 -0.90 -32.07 -21.46
N LYS A 482 -0.36 -31.94 -20.23
CA LYS A 482 0.47 -32.99 -19.62
C LYS A 482 -0.31 -34.29 -19.42
N LEU A 483 -1.54 -34.19 -18.90
CA LEU A 483 -2.41 -35.33 -18.68
C LEU A 483 -2.82 -36.01 -20.02
N ASN A 484 -3.20 -35.23 -21.02
CA ASN A 484 -3.54 -35.73 -22.34
C ASN A 484 -2.36 -36.43 -23.05
N LYS A 485 -1.13 -35.86 -22.93
CA LYS A 485 0.10 -36.49 -23.47
C LYS A 485 0.43 -37.84 -22.82
N MET A 486 -0.09 -38.14 -21.63
CA MET A 486 0.04 -39.44 -21.00
C MET A 486 -0.97 -40.45 -21.57
N GLY A 487 -1.93 -40.03 -22.40
CA GLY A 487 -2.99 -40.87 -22.98
C GLY A 487 -4.29 -40.87 -22.18
N ILE A 488 -4.41 -40.01 -21.15
CA ILE A 488 -5.64 -39.86 -20.36
C ILE A 488 -6.65 -39.07 -21.18
N GLN A 489 -7.91 -39.55 -21.20
CA GLN A 489 -9.00 -38.82 -21.86
C GLN A 489 -9.50 -37.67 -20.98
N LEU A 490 -9.90 -36.57 -21.61
CA LEU A 490 -10.41 -35.40 -20.93
C LEU A 490 -11.82 -35.09 -21.42
N SER A 491 -12.75 -34.87 -20.50
CA SER A 491 -14.15 -34.52 -20.74
C SER A 491 -14.48 -33.18 -20.12
N LEU A 492 -15.15 -32.32 -20.87
CA LEU A 492 -15.60 -31.00 -20.38
C LEU A 492 -17.04 -31.15 -19.85
N ASP A 493 -17.21 -30.90 -18.56
CA ASP A 493 -18.46 -31.05 -17.82
C ASP A 493 -19.23 -29.74 -17.66
N ASP A 494 -20.54 -29.81 -17.34
CA ASP A 494 -21.46 -28.68 -17.13
C ASP A 494 -21.51 -27.71 -18.32
N PHE A 495 -21.31 -28.20 -19.55
CA PHE A 495 -21.22 -27.34 -20.72
C PHE A 495 -22.52 -26.60 -21.00
N GLY A 496 -22.41 -25.27 -21.14
CA GLY A 496 -23.50 -24.34 -21.44
C GLY A 496 -24.02 -23.56 -20.24
N THR A 497 -23.59 -23.89 -19.00
CA THR A 497 -24.00 -23.18 -17.80
C THR A 497 -23.10 -21.94 -17.52
N GLY A 498 -21.95 -21.82 -18.21
CA GLY A 498 -20.93 -20.79 -18.06
C GLY A 498 -20.76 -19.90 -19.30
N TYR A 499 -19.78 -19.00 -19.23
CA TYR A 499 -19.39 -18.12 -20.33
C TYR A 499 -18.30 -18.80 -21.21
N SER A 500 -18.68 -19.77 -22.03
CA SER A 500 -17.73 -20.39 -22.96
C SER A 500 -17.23 -19.43 -24.02
N SER A 501 -15.95 -19.12 -23.99
CA SER A 501 -15.28 -18.58 -25.18
C SER A 501 -14.98 -19.75 -26.13
N LEU A 502 -15.69 -19.86 -27.26
CA LEU A 502 -15.43 -20.85 -28.33
C LEU A 502 -13.95 -20.87 -28.76
N ALA A 503 -13.25 -19.75 -28.62
CA ALA A 503 -11.82 -19.64 -28.92
C ALA A 503 -10.95 -20.45 -27.95
N TYR A 504 -11.37 -20.59 -26.67
CA TYR A 504 -10.69 -21.44 -25.69
C TYR A 504 -11.06 -22.90 -25.86
N LEU A 505 -12.33 -23.20 -26.08
CA LEU A 505 -12.80 -24.59 -26.31
C LEU A 505 -11.99 -25.27 -27.41
N LYS A 506 -11.70 -24.56 -28.50
CA LYS A 506 -10.86 -25.08 -29.60
C LYS A 506 -9.42 -25.42 -29.20
N LYS A 507 -8.90 -24.81 -28.12
CA LYS A 507 -7.52 -25.04 -27.65
C LYS A 507 -7.43 -26.14 -26.59
N LEU A 508 -8.54 -26.50 -25.96
CA LEU A 508 -8.55 -27.51 -24.93
C LEU A 508 -8.32 -28.91 -25.54
N PRO A 509 -7.45 -29.74 -24.94
CA PRO A 509 -7.18 -31.11 -25.40
C PRO A 509 -8.27 -32.07 -24.92
N VAL A 510 -9.55 -31.67 -24.97
CA VAL A 510 -10.69 -32.49 -24.55
C VAL A 510 -11.23 -33.30 -25.72
N SER A 511 -11.63 -34.52 -25.43
CA SER A 511 -12.19 -35.45 -26.40
C SER A 511 -13.71 -35.65 -26.25
N GLU A 512 -14.30 -35.14 -25.20
CA GLU A 512 -15.71 -35.29 -24.85
C GLU A 512 -16.28 -34.01 -24.23
N ILE A 513 -17.55 -33.71 -24.52
CA ILE A 513 -18.34 -32.64 -23.90
C ILE A 513 -19.57 -33.28 -23.26
N LYS A 514 -19.87 -32.92 -21.99
CA LYS A 514 -21.08 -33.34 -21.28
C LYS A 514 -22.05 -32.16 -21.24
N ILE A 515 -23.27 -32.36 -21.72
CA ILE A 515 -24.35 -31.37 -21.67
C ILE A 515 -25.01 -31.47 -20.30
N ASP A 516 -25.03 -30.34 -19.57
CA ASP A 516 -25.58 -30.27 -18.23
C ASP A 516 -27.07 -30.67 -18.21
N ARG A 517 -27.46 -31.33 -17.13
CA ARG A 517 -28.83 -31.81 -16.89
C ARG A 517 -29.91 -30.72 -16.97
N SER A 518 -29.58 -29.45 -16.70
CA SER A 518 -30.57 -28.38 -16.75
C SER A 518 -31.16 -28.15 -18.14
N PHE A 519 -30.40 -28.47 -19.22
CA PHE A 519 -30.88 -28.41 -20.60
C PHE A 519 -31.56 -29.72 -21.05
N ILE A 520 -31.29 -30.82 -20.39
CA ILE A 520 -31.79 -32.12 -20.76
C ILE A 520 -33.15 -32.41 -20.14
N LYS A 521 -33.34 -32.04 -18.85
CA LYS A 521 -34.52 -32.38 -18.07
C LYS A 521 -35.83 -31.88 -18.69
N ASP A 522 -35.84 -30.65 -19.19
CA ASP A 522 -37.04 -29.98 -19.66
C ASP A 522 -37.12 -29.88 -21.20
N MET A 523 -36.19 -30.52 -21.95
CA MET A 523 -36.08 -30.42 -23.42
C MET A 523 -37.30 -30.95 -24.19
N GLU A 524 -38.16 -31.74 -23.55
CA GLU A 524 -39.46 -32.17 -24.13
C GLU A 524 -40.50 -31.05 -24.11
N LEU A 525 -40.43 -30.18 -23.11
CA LEU A 525 -41.40 -29.12 -22.83
C LEU A 525 -40.95 -27.77 -23.33
N ASP A 526 -39.66 -27.52 -23.37
CA ASP A 526 -39.06 -26.26 -23.81
C ASP A 526 -38.31 -26.46 -25.15
N ALA A 527 -38.85 -25.85 -26.19
CA ALA A 527 -38.22 -25.86 -27.52
C ALA A 527 -36.84 -25.15 -27.54
N SER A 528 -36.59 -24.20 -26.60
CA SER A 528 -35.31 -23.48 -26.47
C SER A 528 -34.21 -24.45 -26.03
N ASP A 529 -34.48 -25.31 -25.06
CA ASP A 529 -33.53 -26.30 -24.56
C ASP A 529 -33.17 -27.30 -25.66
N THR A 530 -34.18 -27.77 -26.41
CA THR A 530 -33.94 -28.65 -27.58
C THR A 530 -33.03 -27.97 -28.63
N VAL A 531 -33.16 -26.67 -28.87
CA VAL A 531 -32.29 -25.93 -29.79
C VAL A 531 -30.87 -25.83 -29.26
N ILE A 532 -30.71 -25.57 -27.93
CA ILE A 532 -29.41 -25.52 -27.26
C ILE A 532 -28.71 -26.88 -27.37
N VAL A 533 -29.38 -27.95 -26.97
CA VAL A 533 -28.86 -29.33 -27.03
C VAL A 533 -28.42 -29.70 -28.45
N ARG A 534 -29.25 -29.44 -29.46
CA ARG A 534 -28.93 -29.71 -30.86
C ARG A 534 -27.69 -28.91 -31.31
N SER A 535 -27.61 -27.64 -30.94
CA SER A 535 -26.47 -26.77 -31.28
C SER A 535 -25.18 -27.24 -30.63
N THR A 536 -25.26 -27.70 -29.37
CA THR A 536 -24.12 -28.23 -28.62
C THR A 536 -23.64 -29.58 -29.23
N ILE A 537 -24.54 -30.47 -29.61
CA ILE A 537 -24.19 -31.73 -30.31
C ILE A 537 -23.46 -31.40 -31.64
N ALA A 538 -24.02 -30.50 -32.43
CA ALA A 538 -23.41 -30.10 -33.70
C ALA A 538 -22.04 -29.43 -33.50
N LEU A 539 -21.90 -28.60 -32.49
CA LEU A 539 -20.63 -27.95 -32.13
C LEU A 539 -19.57 -28.96 -31.71
N GLY A 540 -19.91 -29.91 -30.79
CA GLY A 540 -19.01 -30.98 -30.35
C GLY A 540 -18.49 -31.79 -31.53
N HIS A 541 -19.38 -32.25 -32.39
CA HIS A 541 -19.00 -33.02 -33.57
C HIS A 541 -18.13 -32.24 -34.56
N ASN A 542 -18.43 -30.97 -34.79
CA ASN A 542 -17.60 -30.08 -35.65
C ASN A 542 -16.19 -29.87 -35.10
N LEU A 543 -16.02 -29.98 -33.78
CA LEU A 543 -14.71 -29.88 -33.11
C LEU A 543 -14.04 -31.29 -32.96
N GLY A 544 -14.68 -32.36 -33.41
CA GLY A 544 -14.17 -33.74 -33.33
C GLY A 544 -14.31 -34.37 -31.94
N MET A 545 -15.19 -33.81 -31.09
CA MET A 545 -15.46 -34.30 -29.75
C MET A 545 -16.71 -35.19 -29.71
N LYS A 546 -16.75 -36.12 -28.77
CA LYS A 546 -17.98 -36.85 -28.42
C LYS A 546 -18.87 -36.00 -27.54
N VAL A 547 -20.18 -36.23 -27.60
CA VAL A 547 -21.14 -35.51 -26.78
C VAL A 547 -21.93 -36.48 -25.92
N VAL A 548 -21.93 -36.21 -24.62
CA VAL A 548 -22.67 -37.01 -23.61
C VAL A 548 -23.78 -36.12 -23.04
N ALA A 549 -24.99 -36.61 -22.94
CA ALA A 549 -26.10 -35.92 -22.29
C ALA A 549 -26.28 -36.45 -20.85
N GLU A 550 -26.37 -35.51 -19.89
CA GLU A 550 -26.58 -35.84 -18.49
C GLU A 550 -28.04 -35.71 -18.04
N GLY A 551 -28.38 -36.42 -16.97
CA GLY A 551 -29.70 -36.28 -16.35
C GLY A 551 -30.85 -36.86 -17.18
N VAL A 552 -30.60 -37.86 -18.02
CA VAL A 552 -31.66 -38.56 -18.77
C VAL A 552 -32.50 -39.39 -17.80
N GLU A 553 -33.78 -39.04 -17.65
CA GLU A 553 -34.67 -39.64 -16.65
C GLU A 553 -35.77 -40.53 -17.26
N ASN A 554 -36.03 -40.42 -18.57
CA ASN A 554 -37.09 -41.20 -19.25
C ASN A 554 -36.67 -41.61 -20.68
N SER A 555 -37.51 -42.48 -21.29
CA SER A 555 -37.27 -43.00 -22.63
C SER A 555 -37.49 -41.97 -23.74
N GLN A 556 -38.40 -40.99 -23.55
CA GLN A 556 -38.67 -39.96 -24.53
C GLN A 556 -37.46 -39.09 -24.76
N ILE A 557 -36.80 -38.62 -23.67
CA ILE A 557 -35.54 -37.85 -23.72
C ILE A 557 -34.44 -38.71 -24.39
N TRP A 558 -34.30 -39.97 -24.03
CA TRP A 558 -33.34 -40.87 -24.66
C TRP A 558 -33.54 -40.95 -26.18
N ASP A 559 -34.79 -41.16 -26.63
CA ASP A 559 -35.12 -41.28 -28.04
C ASP A 559 -34.86 -39.94 -28.81
N LEU A 560 -35.20 -38.82 -28.18
CA LEU A 560 -34.95 -37.50 -28.74
C LEU A 560 -33.44 -37.21 -28.89
N LEU A 561 -32.61 -37.50 -27.88
CA LEU A 561 -31.15 -37.39 -27.93
C LEU A 561 -30.56 -38.30 -29.01
N SER A 562 -31.06 -39.53 -29.12
CA SER A 562 -30.65 -40.45 -30.17
C SER A 562 -30.97 -39.90 -31.56
N ALA A 563 -32.16 -39.30 -31.75
CA ALA A 563 -32.55 -38.67 -33.01
C ALA A 563 -31.72 -37.42 -33.34
N LEU A 564 -31.28 -36.68 -32.35
CA LEU A 564 -30.37 -35.53 -32.49
C LEU A 564 -28.92 -35.94 -32.75
N GLY A 565 -28.58 -37.24 -32.65
CA GLY A 565 -27.26 -37.77 -32.90
C GLY A 565 -26.29 -37.63 -31.73
N CYS A 566 -26.79 -37.55 -30.48
CA CYS A 566 -25.96 -37.60 -29.29
C CYS A 566 -25.17 -38.90 -29.22
N ASP A 567 -23.90 -38.87 -28.80
CA ASP A 567 -23.05 -40.08 -28.79
C ASP A 567 -23.34 -41.00 -27.60
N ALA A 568 -23.61 -40.42 -26.43
CA ALA A 568 -23.91 -41.19 -25.22
C ALA A 568 -24.83 -40.41 -24.27
N SER A 569 -25.36 -41.11 -23.30
CA SER A 569 -26.17 -40.53 -22.23
C SER A 569 -25.89 -41.19 -20.88
N GLN A 570 -26.12 -40.39 -19.83
CA GLN A 570 -26.05 -40.78 -18.44
C GLN A 570 -27.28 -40.26 -17.71
N GLY A 571 -27.90 -41.08 -16.85
CA GLY A 571 -29.05 -40.61 -16.07
C GLY A 571 -29.82 -41.77 -15.41
N TYR A 572 -30.84 -41.40 -14.64
CA TYR A 572 -31.61 -42.37 -13.85
C TYR A 572 -32.47 -43.32 -14.70
N TYR A 573 -32.69 -42.97 -15.94
CA TYR A 573 -33.35 -43.88 -16.88
C TYR A 573 -32.54 -45.16 -17.10
N MET A 574 -31.20 -45.07 -17.15
CA MET A 574 -30.35 -46.24 -17.28
C MET A 574 -30.02 -46.86 -15.92
N SER A 575 -29.52 -46.03 -15.00
CA SER A 575 -29.21 -46.43 -13.62
C SER A 575 -28.96 -45.23 -12.72
N ARG A 576 -29.34 -45.37 -11.46
CA ARG A 576 -28.79 -44.49 -10.40
C ARG A 576 -27.33 -44.89 -10.15
N PRO A 577 -26.54 -44.01 -9.50
CA PRO A 577 -25.18 -44.35 -9.05
C PRO A 577 -25.20 -45.61 -8.16
N LEU A 578 -24.42 -46.63 -8.49
CA LEU A 578 -24.37 -47.95 -7.84
C LEU A 578 -23.04 -48.14 -7.10
N THR A 579 -23.01 -48.93 -6.04
CA THR A 579 -21.74 -49.44 -5.49
C THR A 579 -21.07 -50.36 -6.51
N ALA A 580 -19.77 -50.65 -6.36
CA ALA A 580 -19.06 -51.54 -7.28
C ALA A 580 -19.75 -52.91 -7.40
N ALA A 581 -20.13 -53.54 -6.28
CA ALA A 581 -20.82 -54.81 -6.27
C ALA A 581 -22.20 -54.76 -6.95
N ALA A 582 -22.96 -53.68 -6.72
CA ALA A 582 -24.25 -53.49 -7.38
C ALA A 582 -24.09 -53.22 -8.89
N LEU A 583 -22.99 -52.57 -9.31
CA LEU A 583 -22.69 -52.39 -10.73
C LEU A 583 -22.31 -53.72 -11.40
N ASP A 584 -21.56 -54.60 -10.72
CA ASP A 584 -21.23 -55.94 -11.22
C ASP A 584 -22.51 -56.77 -11.47
N GLU A 585 -23.48 -56.71 -10.56
CA GLU A 585 -24.79 -57.33 -10.73
C GLU A 585 -25.58 -56.71 -11.89
N TRP A 586 -25.54 -55.36 -12.00
CA TRP A 586 -26.17 -54.62 -13.09
C TRP A 586 -25.55 -55.00 -14.45
N LEU A 587 -24.22 -55.12 -14.53
CA LEU A 587 -23.50 -55.56 -15.73
C LEU A 587 -23.90 -57.00 -16.17
N ALA A 588 -24.19 -57.87 -15.20
CA ALA A 588 -24.62 -59.22 -15.48
C ALA A 588 -26.07 -59.32 -15.98
N THR A 589 -26.98 -58.47 -15.53
CA THR A 589 -28.42 -58.57 -15.70
C THR A 589 -29.03 -57.55 -16.65
N SER A 590 -28.45 -56.32 -16.76
CA SER A 590 -29.03 -55.22 -17.51
C SER A 590 -29.03 -55.45 -19.02
N ALA A 591 -30.06 -54.98 -19.68
CA ALA A 591 -30.15 -54.91 -21.14
C ALA A 591 -29.07 -54.02 -21.75
N TRP A 592 -28.69 -52.94 -21.05
CA TRP A 592 -27.66 -52.00 -21.46
C TRP A 592 -26.23 -52.59 -21.40
N ALA A 593 -26.00 -53.59 -20.60
CA ALA A 593 -24.71 -54.28 -20.54
C ALA A 593 -24.54 -55.28 -21.71
N LYS A 594 -25.63 -55.82 -22.27
CA LYS A 594 -25.61 -56.81 -23.30
C LYS A 594 -25.85 -56.29 -24.72
N GLY A 595 -25.99 -54.98 -24.90
CA GLY A 595 -26.26 -54.33 -26.19
C GLY A 595 -27.64 -54.66 -26.76
N SER A 596 -28.52 -55.26 -25.94
CA SER A 596 -29.89 -55.57 -26.31
C SER A 596 -30.81 -54.39 -26.02
N VAL A 597 -30.64 -53.30 -26.77
CA VAL A 597 -31.55 -52.16 -26.69
C VAL A 597 -32.94 -52.58 -27.09
N PRO A 598 -34.03 -52.27 -26.37
CA PRO A 598 -35.40 -52.58 -26.76
C PRO A 598 -35.66 -52.12 -28.19
N SER A 599 -36.29 -52.99 -28.97
CA SER A 599 -36.42 -52.94 -30.43
C SER A 599 -37.21 -51.77 -31.04
N HIS A 600 -37.67 -50.80 -30.24
CA HIS A 600 -38.34 -49.57 -30.72
C HIS A 600 -37.39 -48.47 -31.09
N VAL A 601 -36.09 -48.65 -30.94
CA VAL A 601 -35.05 -47.58 -31.15
C VAL A 601 -34.23 -47.77 -32.43
N ARG A 602 -34.54 -48.73 -33.29
CA ARG A 602 -33.88 -48.90 -34.61
C ARG A 602 -34.46 -47.89 -35.61
N TYR A 603 -33.87 -46.76 -35.78
CA TYR A 603 -34.16 -45.82 -36.88
C TYR A 603 -33.55 -46.32 -38.20
N PRO A 604 -34.35 -46.43 -39.31
CA PRO A 604 -33.90 -46.96 -40.60
C PRO A 604 -33.01 -46.04 -41.43
N GLY A 605 -32.38 -45.06 -40.83
CA GLY A 605 -31.70 -43.98 -41.58
C GLY A 605 -30.18 -43.98 -41.64
N LEU A 606 -29.48 -44.82 -40.87
CA LEU A 606 -28.03 -44.73 -40.68
C LEU A 606 -27.16 -45.72 -41.48
N GLU A 607 -27.78 -46.63 -42.25
CA GLU A 607 -27.00 -47.58 -43.08
C GLU A 607 -26.32 -47.00 -44.29
N ARG A 608 -26.51 -45.72 -44.63
CA ARG A 608 -25.95 -45.12 -45.86
C ARG A 608 -24.58 -44.47 -45.75
N ARG A 609 -23.94 -44.44 -44.60
CA ARG A 609 -22.61 -43.77 -44.48
C ARG A 609 -21.40 -44.72 -44.38
N SER A 610 -21.58 -46.04 -44.31
CA SER A 610 -20.46 -46.98 -44.30
C SER A 610 -19.93 -47.35 -45.71
N HIS A 611 -20.61 -46.98 -46.80
CA HIS A 611 -20.20 -47.29 -48.19
C HIS A 611 -19.40 -46.17 -48.88
N LEU A 612 -19.13 -45.03 -48.25
CA LEU A 612 -18.41 -43.93 -48.91
C LEU A 612 -16.93 -43.76 -48.49
N ARG A 613 -16.39 -44.73 -47.76
CA ARG A 613 -14.94 -44.68 -47.36
C ARG A 613 -14.02 -45.63 -48.14
N ASN A 614 -14.53 -46.37 -49.17
CA ASN A 614 -13.69 -47.32 -49.92
C ASN A 614 -13.56 -47.04 -51.43
N THR A 615 -13.71 -45.80 -51.87
CA THR A 615 -13.40 -45.46 -53.28
C THR A 615 -12.63 -44.15 -53.33
N ASN A 616 -11.36 -44.15 -52.93
CA ASN A 616 -10.30 -43.26 -53.42
C ASN A 616 -8.94 -43.84 -53.03
N SER A 617 -8.55 -44.90 -53.79
CA SER A 617 -7.17 -45.29 -53.97
C SER A 617 -7.04 -45.78 -55.43
N VAL A 618 -6.77 -44.81 -56.34
CA VAL A 618 -5.91 -44.93 -57.50
C VAL A 618 -5.29 -43.55 -57.73
#